data_c38701828a00726502e2c77a05468226
#
_entry.id   c38701828a00726502e2c77a05468226
#
_cell.length_a   1.000
_cell.length_b   1.000
_cell.length_c   1.000
_cell.angle_alpha   90.00
_cell.angle_beta   90.00
_cell.angle_gamma   90.00
#
_symmetry.space_group_name_H-M   'P 1'
#
loop_
_entity.id
_entity.type
_entity.pdbx_description
1 polymer ?
#
loop_
_entity_poly.entity_id
_entity_poly.type
_entity_poly.pdbx_seq_one_letter_code
_entity_poly.pdbx_strand_id
1 'polypeptide(L)'
;MDNKDVIIRATIKLIEEKGEHLDGITVREICKRAGVGLGLVNYHFGNKDTLIEQCIERMINRTVEQFQNIREKTEGFTPFEKLEYLGNMTLDFLFEHYTVSKISVLTDMQSPKEGDNTYRTYAAYLPLVTACRPDLDEAAINRKTLYLITIMQQMFLRYETISQTFGIDLSKRENRKIFHTQVLHDILEI
;
A
#
# COMPACT_ATOMS: atom_id res chain seq x y z
N MET A 1 -13.69 -20.57 -18.63
CA MET A 1 -12.89 -19.77 -17.68
C MET A 1 -11.67 -19.31 -18.43
N ASP A 2 -11.38 -18.01 -18.46
CA ASP A 2 -10.26 -17.46 -19.22
C ASP A 2 -8.93 -17.93 -18.60
N ASN A 3 -8.00 -18.40 -19.42
CA ASN A 3 -6.67 -18.84 -19.00
C ASN A 3 -5.91 -17.73 -18.24
N LYS A 4 -6.12 -16.45 -18.61
CA LYS A 4 -5.55 -15.30 -17.94
C LYS A 4 -5.97 -15.25 -16.47
N ASP A 5 -7.26 -15.43 -16.17
CA ASP A 5 -7.79 -15.44 -14.80
C ASP A 5 -7.33 -16.65 -13.98
N VAL A 6 -7.17 -17.81 -14.61
CA VAL A 6 -6.65 -19.02 -13.95
C VAL A 6 -5.19 -18.81 -13.53
N ILE A 7 -4.37 -18.24 -14.42
CA ILE A 7 -2.97 -17.93 -14.13
C ILE A 7 -2.85 -16.91 -12.99
N ILE A 8 -3.62 -15.81 -13.03
CA ILE A 8 -3.63 -14.81 -11.95
C ILE A 8 -3.98 -15.43 -10.60
N ARG A 9 -5.05 -16.24 -10.52
CA ARG A 9 -5.45 -16.89 -9.25
C ARG A 9 -4.40 -17.85 -8.73
N ALA A 10 -3.77 -18.63 -9.60
CA ALA A 10 -2.71 -19.54 -9.23
C ALA A 10 -1.48 -18.79 -8.70
N THR A 11 -1.14 -17.67 -9.34
CA THR A 11 -0.02 -16.80 -8.92
C THR A 11 -0.29 -16.10 -7.60
N ILE A 12 -1.50 -15.56 -7.38
CA ILE A 12 -1.89 -14.97 -6.09
C ILE A 12 -1.71 -15.97 -4.94
N LYS A 13 -2.17 -17.21 -5.10
CA LYS A 13 -1.97 -18.26 -4.09
C LYS A 13 -0.50 -18.56 -3.82
N LEU A 14 0.35 -18.53 -4.86
CA LEU A 14 1.79 -18.71 -4.67
C LEU A 14 2.43 -17.54 -3.92
N ILE A 15 1.99 -16.31 -4.19
CA ILE A 15 2.44 -15.11 -3.45
C ILE A 15 2.04 -15.22 -1.97
N GLU A 16 0.80 -15.60 -1.68
CA GLU A 16 0.31 -15.79 -0.32
C GLU A 16 1.08 -16.88 0.45
N GLU A 17 1.43 -18.00 -0.23
CA GLU A 17 2.15 -19.12 0.38
C GLU A 17 3.64 -18.85 0.59
N LYS A 18 4.30 -18.16 -0.36
CA LYS A 18 5.75 -17.92 -0.32
C LYS A 18 6.15 -16.64 0.41
N GLY A 19 5.20 -15.76 0.67
CA GLY A 19 5.45 -14.50 1.36
C GLY A 19 6.46 -13.64 0.60
N GLU A 20 7.48 -13.16 1.31
CA GLU A 20 8.50 -12.26 0.73
C GLU A 20 9.46 -12.94 -0.27
N HIS A 21 9.46 -14.27 -0.35
CA HIS A 21 10.37 -15.04 -1.22
C HIS A 21 9.84 -15.17 -2.66
N LEU A 22 9.47 -14.06 -3.28
CA LEU A 22 8.92 -14.04 -4.65
C LEU A 22 9.89 -14.55 -5.71
N ASP A 23 11.19 -14.39 -5.49
CA ASP A 23 12.23 -14.91 -6.40
C ASP A 23 12.13 -16.45 -6.57
N GLY A 24 11.60 -17.12 -5.54
CA GLY A 24 11.33 -18.55 -5.57
C GLY A 24 10.07 -18.93 -6.39
N ILE A 25 9.29 -17.97 -6.88
CA ILE A 25 8.14 -18.23 -7.77
C ILE A 25 8.67 -18.37 -9.20
N THR A 26 8.48 -19.55 -9.80
CA THR A 26 8.91 -19.81 -11.18
C THR A 26 7.70 -19.90 -12.13
N VAL A 27 7.89 -19.54 -13.41
CA VAL A 27 6.86 -19.70 -14.47
C VAL A 27 6.37 -21.14 -14.53
N ARG A 28 7.28 -22.12 -14.36
CA ARG A 28 6.93 -23.54 -14.36
C ARG A 28 5.98 -23.93 -13.22
N GLU A 29 6.22 -23.37 -12.03
CA GLU A 29 5.38 -23.60 -10.85
C GLU A 29 4.00 -22.96 -11.01
N ILE A 30 3.96 -21.71 -11.52
CA ILE A 30 2.71 -21.02 -11.86
C ILE A 30 1.89 -21.85 -12.85
N CYS A 31 2.49 -22.28 -13.97
CA CYS A 31 1.82 -23.06 -14.99
C CYS A 31 1.33 -24.42 -14.47
N LYS A 32 2.15 -25.11 -13.67
CA LYS A 32 1.76 -26.35 -13.02
C LYS A 32 0.53 -26.17 -12.12
N ARG A 33 0.51 -25.14 -11.31
CA ARG A 33 -0.62 -24.82 -10.41
C ARG A 33 -1.86 -24.37 -11.17
N ALA A 34 -1.67 -23.61 -12.23
CA ALA A 34 -2.77 -23.14 -13.09
C ALA A 34 -3.32 -24.23 -14.04
N GLY A 35 -2.61 -25.33 -14.22
CA GLY A 35 -2.97 -26.36 -15.18
C GLY A 35 -2.87 -25.90 -16.65
N VAL A 36 -1.90 -25.02 -16.97
CA VAL A 36 -1.73 -24.42 -18.30
C VAL A 36 -0.35 -24.67 -18.87
N GLY A 37 -0.20 -24.51 -20.18
CA GLY A 37 1.09 -24.64 -20.87
C GLY A 37 2.04 -23.45 -20.56
N LEU A 38 3.36 -23.73 -20.56
CA LEU A 38 4.40 -22.74 -20.21
C LEU A 38 4.35 -21.46 -21.07
N GLY A 39 3.98 -21.54 -22.34
CA GLY A 39 3.90 -20.39 -23.22
C GLY A 39 2.80 -19.39 -22.87
N LEU A 40 1.77 -19.80 -22.13
CA LEU A 40 0.61 -18.94 -21.85
C LEU A 40 0.93 -17.79 -20.89
N VAL A 41 1.89 -17.95 -20.00
CA VAL A 41 2.34 -16.84 -19.13
C VAL A 41 2.97 -15.74 -19.98
N ASN A 42 3.90 -16.10 -20.87
CA ASN A 42 4.52 -15.11 -21.76
C ASN A 42 3.53 -14.52 -22.77
N TYR A 43 2.59 -15.31 -23.26
CA TYR A 43 1.55 -14.84 -24.18
C TYR A 43 0.64 -13.79 -23.55
N HIS A 44 0.18 -14.01 -22.31
CA HIS A 44 -0.78 -13.11 -21.65
C HIS A 44 -0.13 -11.94 -20.90
N PHE A 45 1.10 -12.10 -20.41
CA PHE A 45 1.72 -11.16 -19.46
C PHE A 45 3.10 -10.67 -19.89
N GLY A 46 3.68 -11.23 -20.95
CA GLY A 46 5.04 -10.91 -21.42
C GLY A 46 6.13 -11.57 -20.59
N ASN A 47 6.12 -11.42 -19.28
CA ASN A 47 7.09 -12.04 -18.36
C ASN A 47 6.49 -12.30 -16.98
N LYS A 48 7.26 -12.97 -16.11
CA LYS A 48 6.88 -13.30 -14.73
C LYS A 48 6.65 -12.07 -13.86
N ASP A 49 7.51 -11.07 -14.00
CA ASP A 49 7.50 -9.90 -13.12
C ASP A 49 6.25 -9.04 -13.38
N THR A 50 5.90 -8.83 -14.64
CA THR A 50 4.64 -8.18 -15.03
C THR A 50 3.40 -8.95 -14.54
N LEU A 51 3.43 -10.28 -14.55
CA LEU A 51 2.35 -11.08 -13.98
C LEU A 51 2.25 -10.89 -12.46
N ILE A 52 3.37 -10.89 -11.75
CA ILE A 52 3.40 -10.65 -10.30
C ILE A 52 2.88 -9.24 -9.99
N GLU A 53 3.33 -8.20 -10.69
CA GLU A 53 2.82 -6.82 -10.56
C GLU A 53 1.28 -6.77 -10.71
N GLN A 54 0.72 -7.37 -11.77
CA GLN A 54 -0.73 -7.41 -11.98
C GLN A 54 -1.48 -8.18 -10.88
N CYS A 55 -0.87 -9.24 -10.33
CA CYS A 55 -1.46 -9.97 -9.20
C CYS A 55 -1.52 -9.10 -7.95
N ILE A 56 -0.44 -8.40 -7.64
CA ILE A 56 -0.32 -7.48 -6.48
C ILE A 56 -1.34 -6.35 -6.62
N GLU A 57 -1.39 -5.70 -7.79
CA GLU A 57 -2.38 -4.65 -8.07
C GLU A 57 -3.82 -5.17 -7.88
N ARG A 58 -4.13 -6.38 -8.35
CA ARG A 58 -5.46 -6.99 -8.15
C ARG A 58 -5.78 -7.28 -6.69
N MET A 59 -4.77 -7.71 -5.90
CA MET A 59 -4.93 -7.94 -4.46
C MET A 59 -5.21 -6.62 -3.73
N ILE A 60 -4.45 -5.58 -4.02
CA ILE A 60 -4.63 -4.23 -3.45
C ILE A 60 -5.99 -3.66 -3.83
N ASN A 61 -6.37 -3.68 -5.11
CA ASN A 61 -7.64 -3.13 -5.57
C ASN A 61 -8.85 -3.78 -4.90
N ARG A 62 -8.82 -5.10 -4.69
CA ARG A 62 -9.89 -5.81 -3.95
C ARG A 62 -10.07 -5.30 -2.53
N THR A 63 -9.00 -4.88 -1.89
CA THR A 63 -9.05 -4.37 -0.52
C THR A 63 -9.38 -2.88 -0.50
N VAL A 64 -8.89 -2.11 -1.48
CA VAL A 64 -9.28 -0.69 -1.64
C VAL A 64 -10.78 -0.54 -1.88
N GLU A 65 -11.46 -1.51 -2.50
CA GLU A 65 -12.92 -1.51 -2.60
C GLU A 65 -13.61 -1.50 -1.20
N GLN A 66 -12.96 -2.03 -0.17
CA GLN A 66 -13.46 -1.95 1.22
C GLN A 66 -13.37 -0.53 1.81
N PHE A 67 -12.56 0.34 1.21
CA PHE A 67 -12.48 1.77 1.57
C PHE A 67 -13.59 2.63 0.93
N GLN A 68 -14.45 2.09 0.09
CA GLN A 68 -15.48 2.86 -0.62
C GLN A 68 -16.48 3.58 0.29
N ASN A 69 -16.61 3.16 1.56
CA ASN A 69 -17.52 3.77 2.53
C ASN A 69 -16.83 4.74 3.51
N ILE A 70 -15.60 5.20 3.22
CA ILE A 70 -14.89 6.16 4.09
C ILE A 70 -15.73 7.42 4.30
N ARG A 71 -16.38 7.92 3.25
CA ARG A 71 -17.17 9.16 3.30
C ARG A 71 -18.32 9.06 4.31
N GLU A 72 -19.02 7.94 4.33
CA GLU A 72 -20.11 7.68 5.29
C GLU A 72 -19.57 7.51 6.72
N LYS A 73 -18.46 6.79 6.88
CA LYS A 73 -17.83 6.54 8.18
C LYS A 73 -17.20 7.78 8.82
N THR A 74 -16.90 8.80 8.03
CA THR A 74 -16.27 10.05 8.48
C THR A 74 -17.22 11.25 8.39
N GLU A 75 -18.52 11.00 8.25
CA GLU A 75 -19.52 12.06 8.31
C GLU A 75 -19.45 12.77 9.68
N GLY A 76 -19.36 14.09 9.67
CA GLY A 76 -19.20 14.89 10.89
C GLY A 76 -17.77 15.02 11.43
N PHE A 77 -16.79 14.31 10.88
CA PHE A 77 -15.39 14.46 11.30
C PHE A 77 -14.81 15.78 10.79
N THR A 78 -13.95 16.38 11.60
CA THR A 78 -13.07 17.48 11.19
C THR A 78 -12.10 17.03 10.08
N PRO A 79 -11.48 17.95 9.32
CA PRO A 79 -10.46 17.59 8.34
C PRO A 79 -9.30 16.75 8.94
N PHE A 80 -8.85 17.10 10.16
CA PHE A 80 -7.79 16.36 10.85
C PHE A 80 -8.22 14.94 11.21
N GLU A 81 -9.41 14.77 11.79
CA GLU A 81 -9.95 13.45 12.13
C GLU A 81 -10.14 12.56 10.88
N LYS A 82 -10.51 13.15 9.74
CA LYS A 82 -10.58 12.41 8.46
C LYS A 82 -9.22 11.94 7.99
N LEU A 83 -8.21 12.81 8.07
CA LEU A 83 -6.84 12.50 7.68
C LEU A 83 -6.25 11.43 8.60
N GLU A 84 -6.44 11.57 9.91
CA GLU A 84 -6.01 10.60 10.92
C GLU A 84 -6.68 9.23 10.69
N TYR A 85 -7.98 9.23 10.45
CA TYR A 85 -8.75 8.01 10.16
C TYR A 85 -8.23 7.30 8.90
N LEU A 86 -8.04 8.03 7.80
CA LEU A 86 -7.51 7.48 6.56
C LEU A 86 -6.10 6.92 6.76
N GLY A 87 -5.23 7.64 7.47
CA GLY A 87 -3.86 7.20 7.75
C GLY A 87 -3.82 5.93 8.60
N ASN A 88 -4.64 5.87 9.66
CA ASN A 88 -4.75 4.69 10.49
C ASN A 88 -5.25 3.47 9.69
N MET A 89 -6.26 3.65 8.84
CA MET A 89 -6.74 2.59 7.95
C MET A 89 -5.66 2.13 6.96
N THR A 90 -4.92 3.07 6.38
CA THR A 90 -3.83 2.74 5.45
C THR A 90 -2.74 1.93 6.17
N LEU A 91 -2.31 2.35 7.36
CA LEU A 91 -1.32 1.61 8.15
C LEU A 91 -1.85 0.23 8.57
N ASP A 92 -3.09 0.14 9.03
CA ASP A 92 -3.70 -1.15 9.36
C ASP A 92 -3.67 -2.10 8.15
N PHE A 93 -4.08 -1.60 6.98
CA PHE A 93 -4.02 -2.37 5.74
C PHE A 93 -2.59 -2.84 5.40
N LEU A 94 -1.60 -1.95 5.49
CA LEU A 94 -0.21 -2.28 5.18
C LEU A 94 0.30 -3.43 6.07
N PHE A 95 -0.04 -3.41 7.36
CA PHE A 95 0.38 -4.44 8.32
C PHE A 95 -0.45 -5.73 8.24
N GLU A 96 -1.75 -5.65 7.97
CA GLU A 96 -2.62 -6.82 7.78
C GLU A 96 -2.27 -7.61 6.51
N HIS A 97 -1.83 -6.88 5.47
CA HIS A 97 -1.43 -7.45 4.18
C HIS A 97 0.07 -7.27 3.93
N TYR A 98 0.89 -7.53 4.96
CA TYR A 98 2.31 -7.16 5.02
C TYR A 98 3.10 -7.48 3.75
N THR A 99 3.06 -8.74 3.29
CA THR A 99 3.83 -9.19 2.12
C THR A 99 3.48 -8.43 0.86
N VAL A 100 2.19 -8.34 0.54
CA VAL A 100 1.72 -7.67 -0.68
C VAL A 100 2.02 -6.19 -0.63
N SER A 101 1.78 -5.56 0.52
CA SER A 101 2.06 -4.14 0.75
C SER A 101 3.55 -3.83 0.62
N LYS A 102 4.42 -4.67 1.20
CA LYS A 102 5.87 -4.50 1.12
C LYS A 102 6.37 -4.58 -0.32
N ILE A 103 5.89 -5.56 -1.08
CA ILE A 103 6.25 -5.70 -2.49
C ILE A 103 5.77 -4.48 -3.27
N SER A 104 4.53 -4.04 -3.08
CA SER A 104 3.98 -2.86 -3.75
C SER A 104 4.82 -1.61 -3.49
N VAL A 105 5.07 -1.30 -2.21
CA VAL A 105 5.85 -0.11 -1.84
C VAL A 105 7.28 -0.17 -2.40
N LEU A 106 7.94 -1.33 -2.32
CA LEU A 106 9.30 -1.48 -2.84
C LEU A 106 9.34 -1.41 -4.37
N THR A 107 8.34 -1.95 -5.06
CA THR A 107 8.22 -1.86 -6.53
C THR A 107 8.04 -0.40 -6.97
N ASP A 108 7.16 0.36 -6.31
CA ASP A 108 6.95 1.77 -6.60
C ASP A 108 8.24 2.60 -6.37
N MET A 109 9.01 2.27 -5.31
CA MET A 109 10.30 2.92 -5.04
C MET A 109 11.38 2.59 -6.07
N GLN A 110 11.42 1.35 -6.58
CA GLN A 110 12.41 0.90 -7.55
C GLN A 110 12.10 1.34 -8.99
N SER A 111 10.82 1.42 -9.32
CA SER A 111 10.33 1.71 -10.68
C SER A 111 9.11 2.61 -10.62
N PRO A 112 9.26 3.88 -10.18
CA PRO A 112 8.14 4.79 -10.02
C PRO A 112 7.43 5.04 -11.35
N LYS A 113 6.10 5.01 -11.32
CA LYS A 113 5.23 5.20 -12.49
C LYS A 113 4.10 6.16 -12.14
N GLU A 114 3.68 6.95 -13.12
CA GLU A 114 2.44 7.71 -12.97
C GLU A 114 1.26 6.76 -12.70
N GLY A 115 0.49 7.06 -11.66
CA GLY A 115 -0.66 6.24 -11.25
C GLY A 115 -0.31 4.95 -10.50
N ASP A 116 0.94 4.76 -10.03
CA ASP A 116 1.31 3.69 -9.11
C ASP A 116 0.59 3.85 -7.74
N ASN A 117 0.73 2.88 -6.85
CA ASN A 117 0.01 2.91 -5.58
C ASN A 117 0.47 4.04 -4.66
N THR A 118 1.75 4.42 -4.71
CA THR A 118 2.28 5.59 -3.99
C THR A 118 1.66 6.88 -4.50
N TYR A 119 1.57 7.07 -5.81
CA TYR A 119 0.90 8.23 -6.43
C TYR A 119 -0.61 8.28 -6.07
N ARG A 120 -1.31 7.14 -6.15
CA ARG A 120 -2.73 7.06 -5.78
C ARG A 120 -2.96 7.42 -4.31
N THR A 121 -2.07 6.96 -3.42
CA THR A 121 -2.10 7.30 -2.00
C THR A 121 -1.90 8.80 -1.83
N TYR A 122 -0.88 9.39 -2.48
CA TYR A 122 -0.64 10.82 -2.46
C TYR A 122 -1.89 11.61 -2.90
N ALA A 123 -2.50 11.24 -4.03
CA ALA A 123 -3.70 11.89 -4.56
C ALA A 123 -4.91 11.81 -3.61
N ALA A 124 -5.03 10.72 -2.84
CA ALA A 124 -6.10 10.55 -1.86
C ALA A 124 -5.89 11.42 -0.59
N TYR A 125 -4.63 11.64 -0.20
CA TYR A 125 -4.30 12.41 1.00
C TYR A 125 -4.26 13.93 0.75
N LEU A 126 -3.87 14.36 -0.45
CA LEU A 126 -3.69 15.77 -0.80
C LEU A 126 -4.89 16.66 -0.43
N PRO A 127 -6.15 16.32 -0.78
CA PRO A 127 -7.30 17.16 -0.43
C PRO A 127 -7.55 17.24 1.09
N LEU A 128 -7.19 16.20 1.86
CA LEU A 128 -7.33 16.19 3.32
C LEU A 128 -6.27 17.07 3.98
N VAL A 129 -5.01 17.00 3.53
CA VAL A 129 -3.93 17.88 3.99
C VAL A 129 -4.27 19.35 3.66
N THR A 130 -4.79 19.62 2.47
CA THR A 130 -5.27 20.96 2.08
C THR A 130 -6.37 21.46 3.02
N ALA A 131 -7.32 20.60 3.37
CA ALA A 131 -8.41 20.97 4.28
C ALA A 131 -7.93 21.20 5.73
N CYS A 132 -6.86 20.52 6.16
CA CYS A 132 -6.24 20.73 7.48
C CYS A 132 -5.46 22.06 7.56
N ARG A 133 -4.86 22.51 6.48
CA ARG A 133 -4.00 23.69 6.42
C ARG A 133 -4.35 24.60 5.22
N PRO A 134 -5.57 25.18 5.22
CA PRO A 134 -6.03 26.05 4.14
C PRO A 134 -5.28 27.39 4.07
N ASP A 135 -4.44 27.67 5.06
CA ASP A 135 -3.57 28.85 5.17
C ASP A 135 -2.26 28.71 4.37
N LEU A 136 -1.91 27.52 3.92
CA LEU A 136 -0.64 27.25 3.22
C LEU A 136 -0.81 27.32 1.69
N ASP A 137 0.26 27.67 1.01
CA ASP A 137 0.33 27.60 -0.44
C ASP A 137 0.37 26.15 -0.97
N GLU A 138 0.09 26.01 -2.26
CA GLU A 138 0.08 24.70 -2.92
C GLU A 138 1.41 23.95 -2.79
N ALA A 139 2.53 24.65 -2.88
CA ALA A 139 3.86 24.04 -2.77
C ALA A 139 4.12 23.50 -1.36
N ALA A 140 3.68 24.19 -0.31
CA ALA A 140 3.78 23.72 1.07
C ALA A 140 2.86 22.52 1.32
N ILE A 141 1.63 22.54 0.82
CA ILE A 141 0.68 21.42 0.90
C ILE A 141 1.24 20.18 0.21
N ASN A 142 1.78 20.33 -1.01
CA ASN A 142 2.39 19.22 -1.74
C ASN A 142 3.57 18.62 -0.97
N ARG A 143 4.45 19.44 -0.38
CA ARG A 143 5.56 18.95 0.44
C ARG A 143 5.09 18.20 1.69
N LYS A 144 4.14 18.78 2.45
CA LYS A 144 3.60 18.13 3.66
C LYS A 144 2.93 16.79 3.33
N THR A 145 2.20 16.70 2.22
CA THR A 145 1.60 15.45 1.75
C THR A 145 2.69 14.43 1.40
N LEU A 146 3.75 14.84 0.69
CA LEU A 146 4.89 13.97 0.39
C LEU A 146 5.60 13.47 1.66
N TYR A 147 5.83 14.35 2.64
CA TYR A 147 6.45 13.98 3.91
C TYR A 147 5.61 12.93 4.64
N LEU A 148 4.29 13.13 4.71
CA LEU A 148 3.39 12.19 5.36
C LEU A 148 3.46 10.79 4.73
N ILE A 149 3.33 10.70 3.40
CA ILE A 149 3.39 9.41 2.70
C ILE A 149 4.75 8.74 2.90
N THR A 150 5.84 9.51 2.79
CA THR A 150 7.20 8.99 2.99
C THR A 150 7.39 8.43 4.40
N ILE A 151 6.94 9.16 5.44
CA ILE A 151 7.05 8.69 6.83
C ILE A 151 6.18 7.44 7.05
N MET A 152 4.97 7.39 6.54
CA MET A 152 4.12 6.20 6.63
C MET A 152 4.77 4.97 5.97
N GLN A 153 5.40 5.13 4.81
CA GLN A 153 6.16 4.05 4.16
C GLN A 153 7.35 3.61 5.02
N GLN A 154 8.08 4.55 5.65
CA GLN A 154 9.17 4.20 6.56
C GLN A 154 8.67 3.53 7.84
N MET A 155 7.56 3.99 8.43
CA MET A 155 6.90 3.34 9.58
C MET A 155 6.55 1.89 9.27
N PHE A 156 6.14 1.60 8.04
CA PHE A 156 5.80 0.26 7.60
C PHE A 156 7.04 -0.59 7.28
N LEU A 157 7.92 -0.11 6.38
CA LEU A 157 9.07 -0.90 5.90
C LEU A 157 10.14 -1.13 6.99
N ARG A 158 10.25 -0.22 7.94
CA ARG A 158 11.31 -0.22 8.98
C ARG A 158 10.73 -0.24 10.40
N TYR A 159 9.53 -0.76 10.58
CA TYR A 159 8.81 -0.71 11.85
C TYR A 159 9.62 -1.27 13.03
N GLU A 160 10.40 -2.34 12.82
CA GLU A 160 11.25 -2.93 13.85
C GLU A 160 12.36 -1.98 14.30
N THR A 161 13.10 -1.40 13.34
CA THR A 161 14.19 -0.45 13.61
C THR A 161 13.64 0.82 14.28
N ILE A 162 12.52 1.34 13.79
CA ILE A 162 11.87 2.53 14.36
C ILE A 162 11.38 2.21 15.79
N SER A 163 10.79 1.03 15.99
CA SER A 163 10.35 0.59 17.32
C SER A 163 11.49 0.56 18.33
N GLN A 164 12.66 0.04 17.93
CA GLN A 164 13.85 0.03 18.78
C GLN A 164 14.38 1.43 19.06
N THR A 165 14.41 2.31 18.05
CA THR A 165 14.94 3.67 18.17
C THR A 165 14.09 4.56 19.07
N PHE A 166 12.76 4.46 18.97
CA PHE A 166 11.82 5.31 19.69
C PHE A 166 11.25 4.67 20.97
N GLY A 167 11.57 3.39 21.23
CA GLY A 167 11.05 2.67 22.40
C GLY A 167 9.55 2.39 22.34
N ILE A 168 8.97 2.36 21.14
CA ILE A 168 7.54 2.11 20.89
C ILE A 168 7.35 0.93 19.94
N ASP A 169 6.63 -0.10 20.35
CA ASP A 169 6.38 -1.30 19.52
C ASP A 169 5.33 -1.03 18.43
N LEU A 170 5.80 -0.70 17.23
CA LEU A 170 4.93 -0.42 16.07
C LEU A 170 4.27 -1.68 15.46
N SER A 171 4.61 -2.89 15.91
CA SER A 171 3.84 -4.07 15.53
C SER A 171 2.42 -4.04 16.10
N LYS A 172 2.23 -3.32 17.21
CA LYS A 172 0.94 -3.14 17.87
C LYS A 172 0.14 -2.00 17.24
N ARG A 173 -1.10 -2.30 16.87
CA ARG A 173 -2.03 -1.36 16.23
C ARG A 173 -2.18 -0.05 17.01
N GLU A 174 -2.38 -0.14 18.31
CA GLU A 174 -2.61 1.05 19.17
C GLU A 174 -1.38 1.95 19.21
N ASN A 175 -0.17 1.38 19.26
CA ASN A 175 1.07 2.14 19.22
C ASN A 175 1.28 2.82 17.87
N ARG A 176 0.93 2.14 16.75
CA ARG A 176 0.97 2.75 15.42
C ARG A 176 0.07 3.97 15.33
N LYS A 177 -1.15 3.89 15.88
CA LYS A 177 -2.08 5.03 15.91
C LYS A 177 -1.50 6.21 16.66
N ILE A 178 -1.02 5.97 17.89
CA ILE A 178 -0.40 7.02 18.72
C ILE A 178 0.76 7.68 17.97
N PHE A 179 1.67 6.88 17.43
CA PHE A 179 2.82 7.40 16.70
C PHE A 179 2.41 8.16 15.43
N HIS A 180 1.44 7.63 14.68
CA HIS A 180 0.91 8.30 13.48
C HIS A 180 0.24 9.65 13.80
N THR A 181 -0.55 9.73 14.87
CA THR A 181 -1.17 10.99 15.33
C THR A 181 -0.10 12.04 15.65
N GLN A 182 0.99 11.65 16.35
CA GLN A 182 2.12 12.53 16.62
C GLN A 182 2.79 13.02 15.32
N VAL A 183 3.03 12.11 14.37
CA VAL A 183 3.57 12.45 13.05
C VAL A 183 2.69 13.46 12.31
N LEU A 184 1.35 13.30 12.38
CA LEU A 184 0.42 14.25 11.78
C LEU A 184 0.54 15.63 12.40
N HIS A 185 0.59 15.74 13.74
CA HIS A 185 0.78 17.03 14.43
C HIS A 185 2.10 17.69 14.02
N ASP A 186 3.20 16.93 14.01
CA ASP A 186 4.53 17.45 13.65
C ASP A 186 4.58 17.94 12.19
N ILE A 187 4.01 17.17 11.24
CA ILE A 187 4.01 17.53 9.81
C ILE A 187 3.10 18.73 9.56
N LEU A 188 1.91 18.73 10.15
CA LEU A 188 0.93 19.79 9.92
C LEU A 188 1.20 21.05 10.75
N GLU A 189 2.03 20.95 11.80
CA GLU A 189 2.35 22.07 12.72
C GLU A 189 1.08 22.61 13.41
N ILE A 190 0.26 21.70 13.96
CA ILE A 190 -1.00 22.01 14.62
C ILE A 190 -1.11 21.29 15.97
#